data_972d9617ef11b90382250cee1c5e3676
#
_entry.id   972d9617ef11b90382250cee1c5e3676
#
_cell.length_a   1.000
_cell.length_b   1.000
_cell.length_c   1.000
_cell.angle_alpha   90.00
_cell.angle_beta   90.00
_cell.angle_gamma   90.00
#
_symmetry.space_group_name_H-M   'P 1'
#
loop_
_entity.id
_entity.type
_entity.pdbx_description
1 polymer ?
#
loop_
_entity_poly.entity_id
_entity_poly.type
_entity_poly.pdbx_seq_one_letter_code
_entity_poly.pdbx_strand_id
1 'polypeptide(L)'
;WPVNAQEVSAAIRECIETRTPITTRGAGSALEGSTIPVNGGVVLDVSRMNRIVNFWPEDLQVEVEPGIIYDHLNGHLKREGLFFPPSPGGSGDIATVGGMVSTNASGIFSVKYGGTREYILGMEIVTGTGEIMKIGNRAIKRSSGYNLVELVCGSEGTLAVITSITLKLAGIP
;
A
#
# COMPACT_ATOMS: atom_id res chain seq x y z
N TRP A 1 -9.18 10.29 -9.43
CA TRP A 1 -8.26 10.54 -8.30
C TRP A 1 -9.06 10.65 -7.00
N PRO A 2 -9.35 9.54 -6.32
CA PRO A 2 -9.98 9.55 -5.01
C PRO A 2 -9.04 10.14 -3.95
N VAL A 3 -9.64 10.69 -2.88
CA VAL A 3 -8.91 11.25 -1.74
C VAL A 3 -9.23 10.52 -0.42
N ASN A 4 -10.10 9.52 -0.47
CA ASN A 4 -10.47 8.68 0.68
C ASN A 4 -11.08 7.34 0.23
N ALA A 5 -11.27 6.41 1.18
CA ALA A 5 -11.83 5.08 0.94
C ALA A 5 -13.28 5.12 0.41
N GLN A 6 -14.06 6.11 0.82
CA GLN A 6 -15.46 6.27 0.41
C GLN A 6 -15.57 6.59 -1.09
N GLU A 7 -14.68 7.45 -1.60
CA GLU A 7 -14.63 7.77 -3.03
C GLU A 7 -14.12 6.58 -3.84
N VAL A 8 -13.15 5.80 -3.32
CA VAL A 8 -12.73 4.53 -3.93
C VAL A 8 -13.89 3.56 -4.02
N SER A 9 -14.64 3.38 -2.92
CA SER A 9 -15.82 2.51 -2.87
C SER A 9 -16.90 2.95 -3.88
N ALA A 10 -17.20 4.24 -3.95
CA ALA A 10 -18.19 4.78 -4.89
C ALA A 10 -17.76 4.51 -6.35
N ALA A 11 -16.50 4.77 -6.70
CA ALA A 11 -15.98 4.53 -8.05
C ALA A 11 -16.04 3.04 -8.43
N ILE A 12 -15.70 2.12 -7.50
CA ILE A 12 -15.80 0.68 -7.75
C ILE A 12 -17.25 0.26 -8.00
N ARG A 13 -18.20 0.73 -7.17
CA ARG A 13 -19.63 0.41 -7.34
C ARG A 13 -20.17 0.89 -8.68
N GLU A 14 -19.85 2.10 -9.08
CA GLU A 14 -20.22 2.62 -10.41
C GLU A 14 -19.64 1.78 -11.54
N CYS A 15 -18.38 1.36 -11.42
CA CYS A 15 -17.74 0.47 -12.40
C CYS A 15 -18.41 -0.91 -12.48
N ILE A 16 -18.90 -1.45 -11.35
CA ILE A 16 -19.66 -2.70 -11.31
C ILE A 16 -20.99 -2.55 -12.06
N GLU A 17 -21.76 -1.52 -11.73
CA GLU A 17 -23.07 -1.26 -12.33
C GLU A 17 -22.98 -1.07 -13.84
N THR A 18 -21.95 -0.37 -14.32
CA THR A 18 -21.71 -0.11 -15.73
C THR A 18 -20.90 -1.20 -16.43
N ARG A 19 -20.47 -2.24 -15.71
CA ARG A 19 -19.54 -3.30 -16.19
C ARG A 19 -18.27 -2.73 -16.83
N THR A 20 -17.78 -1.64 -16.27
CA THR A 20 -16.57 -0.95 -16.74
C THR A 20 -15.35 -1.53 -16.05
N PRO A 21 -14.32 -1.99 -16.79
CA PRO A 21 -13.06 -2.43 -16.19
C PRO A 21 -12.42 -1.32 -15.35
N ILE A 22 -11.79 -1.69 -14.23
CA ILE A 22 -11.08 -0.77 -13.35
C ILE A 22 -9.64 -1.25 -13.15
N THR A 23 -8.69 -0.34 -13.25
CA THR A 23 -7.27 -0.59 -13.01
C THR A 23 -6.76 0.39 -11.96
N THR A 24 -6.24 -0.13 -10.84
CA THR A 24 -5.66 0.72 -9.79
C THR A 24 -4.24 1.14 -10.14
N ARG A 25 -3.91 2.40 -9.86
CA ARG A 25 -2.59 2.96 -10.12
C ARG A 25 -2.11 3.82 -8.95
N GLY A 26 -0.83 3.61 -8.55
CA GLY A 26 -0.05 4.57 -7.77
C GLY A 26 0.86 5.38 -8.71
N ALA A 27 2.18 5.26 -8.57
CA ALA A 27 3.12 5.90 -9.49
C ALA A 27 3.19 5.27 -10.90
N GLY A 28 2.75 4.02 -11.04
CA GLY A 28 2.84 3.28 -12.30
C GLY A 28 4.26 2.85 -12.67
N SER A 29 5.15 2.75 -11.68
CA SER A 29 6.57 2.39 -11.86
C SER A 29 6.85 0.88 -11.85
N ALA A 30 5.84 0.04 -11.65
CA ALA A 30 5.98 -1.41 -11.65
C ALA A 30 6.37 -1.94 -13.03
N LEU A 31 7.32 -2.87 -13.07
CA LEU A 31 7.85 -3.44 -14.32
C LEU A 31 6.89 -4.45 -14.96
N GLU A 32 6.00 -5.04 -14.16
CA GLU A 32 5.05 -6.08 -14.56
C GLU A 32 3.91 -5.55 -15.44
N GLY A 33 3.72 -4.22 -15.49
CA GLY A 33 2.68 -3.60 -16.30
C GLY A 33 1.27 -3.69 -15.72
N SER A 34 1.10 -4.07 -14.45
CA SER A 34 -0.19 -4.23 -13.75
C SER A 34 -1.05 -2.95 -13.72
N THR A 35 -0.45 -1.78 -13.96
CA THR A 35 -1.14 -0.48 -14.00
C THR A 35 -1.62 -0.08 -15.39
N ILE A 36 -1.41 -0.93 -16.41
CA ILE A 36 -1.80 -0.65 -17.80
C ILE A 36 -3.24 -1.14 -18.00
N PRO A 37 -4.20 -0.27 -18.35
CA PRO A 37 -5.60 -0.65 -18.55
C PRO A 37 -5.79 -1.34 -19.93
N VAL A 38 -5.30 -2.58 -20.07
CA VAL A 38 -5.32 -3.32 -21.34
C VAL A 38 -6.72 -3.54 -21.92
N ASN A 39 -7.75 -3.52 -21.07
CA ASN A 39 -9.15 -3.63 -21.48
C ASN A 39 -9.86 -2.26 -21.51
N GLY A 40 -9.13 -1.16 -21.47
CA GLY A 40 -9.72 0.19 -21.30
C GLY A 40 -10.36 0.38 -19.92
N GLY A 41 -11.40 1.19 -19.86
CA GLY A 41 -12.16 1.45 -18.63
C GLY A 41 -11.60 2.61 -17.79
N VAL A 42 -11.72 2.50 -16.46
CA VAL A 42 -11.33 3.54 -15.50
C VAL A 42 -9.96 3.22 -14.90
N VAL A 43 -9.05 4.19 -14.89
CA VAL A 43 -7.83 4.15 -14.08
C VAL A 43 -8.10 4.87 -12.77
N LEU A 44 -8.07 4.11 -11.67
CA LEU A 44 -8.23 4.63 -10.31
C LEU A 44 -6.85 4.99 -9.75
N ASP A 45 -6.47 6.25 -9.87
CA ASP A 45 -5.18 6.77 -9.44
C ASP A 45 -5.25 7.25 -7.98
N VAL A 46 -4.56 6.54 -7.08
CA VAL A 46 -4.55 6.79 -5.63
C VAL A 46 -3.42 7.74 -5.18
N SER A 47 -2.70 8.37 -6.09
CA SER A 47 -1.55 9.24 -5.77
C SER A 47 -1.91 10.45 -4.89
N ARG A 48 -3.18 10.88 -4.88
CA ARG A 48 -3.66 11.96 -4.00
C ARG A 48 -3.89 11.54 -2.56
N MET A 49 -3.93 10.25 -2.28
CA MET A 49 -3.99 9.69 -0.93
C MET A 49 -2.54 9.47 -0.44
N ASN A 50 -1.86 10.53 0.00
CA ASN A 50 -0.41 10.54 0.23
C ASN A 50 0.03 11.07 1.61
N ARG A 51 -0.88 11.03 2.59
CA ARG A 51 -0.62 11.52 3.95
C ARG A 51 -0.04 10.44 4.85
N ILE A 52 0.71 10.89 5.88
CA ILE A 52 0.93 10.12 7.09
C ILE A 52 -0.31 10.33 7.96
N VAL A 53 -1.03 9.25 8.24
CA VAL A 53 -2.31 9.28 8.99
C VAL A 53 -2.04 9.29 10.48
N ASN A 54 -1.22 8.34 10.93
CA ASN A 54 -0.81 8.22 12.33
C ASN A 54 0.67 7.82 12.42
N PHE A 55 1.36 8.29 13.45
CA PHE A 55 2.75 7.93 13.69
C PHE A 55 2.96 7.60 15.17
N TRP A 56 3.52 6.42 15.44
CA TRP A 56 3.79 5.88 16.77
C TRP A 56 5.27 5.47 16.86
N PRO A 57 6.19 6.42 17.05
CA PRO A 57 7.63 6.14 17.07
C PRO A 57 8.04 5.18 18.18
N GLU A 58 7.44 5.27 19.36
CA GLU A 58 7.66 4.38 20.51
C GLU A 58 7.35 2.90 20.18
N ASP A 59 6.34 2.67 19.32
CA ASP A 59 5.93 1.34 18.85
C ASP A 59 6.65 0.90 17.57
N LEU A 60 7.51 1.76 17.01
CA LEU A 60 8.13 1.57 15.70
C LEU A 60 7.07 1.31 14.59
N GLN A 61 6.03 2.14 14.56
CA GLN A 61 4.90 1.98 13.65
C GLN A 61 4.46 3.31 13.03
N VAL A 62 3.96 3.22 11.81
CA VAL A 62 3.33 4.34 11.10
C VAL A 62 2.14 3.86 10.29
N GLU A 63 1.08 4.66 10.23
CA GLU A 63 -0.05 4.44 9.32
C GLU A 63 0.01 5.50 8.22
N VAL A 64 -0.06 5.05 6.98
CA VAL A 64 0.09 5.90 5.80
C VAL A 64 -0.98 5.62 4.76
N GLU A 65 -1.26 6.59 3.94
CA GLU A 65 -2.05 6.43 2.72
C GLU A 65 -1.19 5.83 1.58
N PRO A 66 -1.81 5.10 0.63
CA PRO A 66 -1.10 4.30 -0.37
C PRO A 66 -0.27 5.11 -1.37
N GLY A 67 -0.63 6.36 -1.63
CA GLY A 67 0.03 7.24 -2.59
C GLY A 67 1.27 7.96 -2.04
N ILE A 68 1.64 7.76 -0.78
CA ILE A 68 2.86 8.37 -0.23
C ILE A 68 4.08 7.78 -0.92
N ILE A 69 5.02 8.65 -1.33
CA ILE A 69 6.26 8.24 -1.98
C ILE A 69 7.24 7.70 -0.92
N TYR A 70 7.94 6.62 -1.23
CA TYR A 70 8.87 5.93 -0.35
C TYR A 70 9.92 6.88 0.26
N ASP A 71 10.60 7.68 -0.56
CA ASP A 71 11.63 8.61 -0.07
C ASP A 71 11.03 9.74 0.78
N HIS A 72 9.81 10.19 0.49
CA HIS A 72 9.12 11.19 1.31
C HIS A 72 8.79 10.62 2.69
N LEU A 73 8.28 9.39 2.75
CA LEU A 73 8.04 8.70 4.02
C LEU A 73 9.33 8.57 4.83
N ASN A 74 10.40 8.03 4.23
CA ASN A 74 11.68 7.84 4.92
C ASN A 74 12.34 9.16 5.31
N GLY A 75 12.17 10.22 4.51
CA GLY A 75 12.61 11.57 4.87
C GLY A 75 11.93 12.12 6.13
N HIS A 76 10.64 11.77 6.35
CA HIS A 76 9.92 12.10 7.57
C HIS A 76 10.41 11.27 8.76
N LEU A 77 10.47 9.94 8.60
CA LEU A 77 10.84 8.98 9.65
C LEU A 77 12.27 9.18 10.17
N LYS A 78 13.17 9.60 9.30
CA LYS A 78 14.58 9.84 9.62
C LYS A 78 14.77 10.84 10.77
N ARG A 79 13.85 11.77 10.96
CA ARG A 79 13.89 12.78 12.03
C ARG A 79 13.79 12.13 13.42
N GLU A 80 13.16 10.95 13.49
CA GLU A 80 12.99 10.15 14.70
C GLU A 80 13.98 8.97 14.77
N GLY A 81 15.00 8.95 13.92
CA GLY A 81 15.96 7.85 13.85
C GLY A 81 15.39 6.55 13.33
N LEU A 82 14.28 6.62 12.61
CA LEU A 82 13.54 5.45 12.08
C LEU A 82 13.54 5.43 10.56
N PHE A 83 13.25 4.25 9.98
CA PHE A 83 13.03 4.11 8.56
C PHE A 83 12.14 2.89 8.23
N PHE A 84 11.57 2.90 7.04
CA PHE A 84 10.88 1.78 6.43
C PHE A 84 11.88 1.02 5.55
N PRO A 85 12.37 -0.17 5.97
CA PRO A 85 13.52 -0.83 5.34
C PRO A 85 13.27 -1.38 3.93
N PRO A 86 12.10 -1.97 3.59
CA PRO A 86 11.88 -2.46 2.23
C PRO A 86 12.11 -1.34 1.22
N SER A 87 12.86 -1.66 0.16
CA SER A 87 13.23 -0.68 -0.86
C SER A 87 12.60 -1.03 -2.20
N PRO A 88 12.13 -0.06 -2.98
CA PRO A 88 11.63 -0.32 -4.33
C PRO A 88 12.75 -0.40 -5.39
N GLY A 89 13.96 -0.81 -5.00
CA GLY A 89 15.13 -0.78 -5.89
C GLY A 89 15.60 0.66 -6.14
N GLY A 90 15.81 1.04 -7.38
CA GLY A 90 16.29 2.38 -7.74
C GLY A 90 15.21 3.46 -7.90
N SER A 91 13.95 3.19 -7.55
CA SER A 91 12.79 4.09 -7.82
C SER A 91 12.17 4.68 -6.55
N GLY A 92 12.95 4.88 -5.48
CA GLY A 92 12.44 5.40 -4.20
C GLY A 92 11.84 6.80 -4.28
N ASP A 93 12.29 7.60 -5.22
CA ASP A 93 11.84 8.96 -5.49
C ASP A 93 10.47 9.05 -6.18
N ILE A 94 9.98 7.95 -6.76
CA ILE A 94 8.68 7.90 -7.45
C ILE A 94 7.75 6.80 -6.93
N ALA A 95 8.29 5.68 -6.44
CA ALA A 95 7.49 4.53 -6.00
C ALA A 95 6.61 4.89 -4.81
N THR A 96 5.32 4.60 -4.93
CA THR A 96 4.37 4.75 -3.83
C THR A 96 4.38 3.54 -2.92
N VAL A 97 4.16 3.75 -1.61
CA VAL A 97 4.11 2.66 -0.62
C VAL A 97 2.99 1.65 -0.96
N GLY A 98 1.83 2.13 -1.40
CA GLY A 98 0.75 1.24 -1.87
C GLY A 98 1.15 0.38 -3.06
N GLY A 99 1.92 0.94 -4.01
CA GLY A 99 2.51 0.19 -5.12
C GLY A 99 3.48 -0.89 -4.63
N MET A 100 4.37 -0.54 -3.68
CA MET A 100 5.31 -1.50 -3.06
C MET A 100 4.59 -2.65 -2.37
N VAL A 101 3.48 -2.36 -1.66
CA VAL A 101 2.64 -3.40 -1.04
C VAL A 101 1.98 -4.26 -2.11
N SER A 102 1.43 -3.65 -3.15
CA SER A 102 0.74 -4.37 -4.22
C SER A 102 1.65 -5.34 -4.98
N THR A 103 2.91 -4.98 -5.18
CA THR A 103 3.91 -5.85 -5.87
C THR A 103 4.77 -6.67 -4.91
N ASN A 104 4.59 -6.52 -3.59
CA ASN A 104 5.50 -7.06 -2.57
C ASN A 104 6.97 -6.72 -2.87
N ALA A 105 7.23 -5.44 -3.13
CA ALA A 105 8.54 -4.97 -3.55
C ALA A 105 9.64 -5.36 -2.56
N SER A 106 10.76 -5.84 -3.11
CA SER A 106 11.95 -6.20 -2.35
C SER A 106 13.19 -5.69 -3.11
N GLY A 107 13.96 -4.85 -2.47
CA GLY A 107 15.17 -4.26 -3.05
C GLY A 107 16.44 -4.72 -2.34
N ILE A 108 17.48 -3.90 -2.45
CA ILE A 108 18.83 -4.23 -1.98
C ILE A 108 18.95 -4.52 -0.48
N PHE A 109 18.02 -3.98 0.33
CA PHE A 109 18.03 -4.21 1.79
C PHE A 109 17.33 -5.51 2.21
N SER A 110 16.66 -6.22 1.30
CA SER A 110 15.84 -7.38 1.63
C SER A 110 16.64 -8.57 2.17
N VAL A 111 17.92 -8.68 1.85
CA VAL A 111 18.82 -9.72 2.40
C VAL A 111 18.91 -9.60 3.93
N LYS A 112 18.92 -8.39 4.47
CA LYS A 112 18.99 -8.13 5.91
C LYS A 112 17.62 -7.97 6.54
N TYR A 113 16.72 -7.25 5.87
CA TYR A 113 15.47 -6.77 6.47
C TYR A 113 14.23 -7.50 6.00
N GLY A 114 14.32 -8.31 4.94
CA GLY A 114 13.14 -8.90 4.30
C GLY A 114 12.49 -7.97 3.29
N GLY A 115 11.37 -8.41 2.71
CA GLY A 115 10.58 -7.65 1.74
C GLY A 115 9.47 -6.83 2.38
N THR A 116 8.65 -6.20 1.55
CA THR A 116 7.54 -5.34 2.00
C THR A 116 6.55 -6.10 2.89
N ARG A 117 6.24 -7.35 2.55
CA ARG A 117 5.27 -8.20 3.26
C ARG A 117 5.54 -8.31 4.76
N GLU A 118 6.81 -8.45 5.15
CA GLU A 118 7.19 -8.62 6.56
C GLU A 118 6.99 -7.34 7.40
N TYR A 119 6.75 -6.22 6.75
CA TYR A 119 6.59 -4.92 7.41
C TYR A 119 5.14 -4.45 7.50
N ILE A 120 4.17 -5.18 6.93
CA ILE A 120 2.77 -4.78 6.96
C ILE A 120 2.08 -5.39 8.18
N LEU A 121 1.52 -4.56 9.04
CA LEU A 121 0.75 -4.99 10.22
C LEU A 121 -0.74 -5.02 9.95
N GLY A 122 -1.26 -4.06 9.20
CA GLY A 122 -2.67 -3.98 8.85
C GLY A 122 -2.90 -3.07 7.64
N MET A 123 -4.07 -3.17 7.07
CA MET A 123 -4.50 -2.34 5.95
C MET A 123 -5.99 -2.02 6.05
N GLU A 124 -6.38 -0.86 5.51
CA GLU A 124 -7.74 -0.63 5.05
C GLU A 124 -7.77 -0.84 3.54
N ILE A 125 -8.74 -1.59 3.08
CA ILE A 125 -8.91 -1.96 1.68
C ILE A 125 -10.35 -1.75 1.23
N VAL A 126 -10.53 -1.56 -0.07
CA VAL A 126 -11.84 -1.63 -0.72
C VAL A 126 -11.85 -2.83 -1.65
N THR A 127 -12.77 -3.75 -1.40
CA THR A 127 -12.92 -4.99 -2.18
C THR A 127 -13.47 -4.71 -3.59
N GLY A 128 -13.40 -5.72 -4.46
CA GLY A 128 -14.02 -5.65 -5.77
C GLY A 128 -15.55 -5.51 -5.77
N THR A 129 -16.20 -5.62 -4.60
CA THR A 129 -17.64 -5.32 -4.41
C THR A 129 -17.90 -3.91 -3.89
N GLY A 130 -16.85 -3.11 -3.66
CA GLY A 130 -16.94 -1.77 -3.10
C GLY A 130 -17.12 -1.74 -1.57
N GLU A 131 -16.87 -2.84 -0.86
CA GLU A 131 -16.91 -2.88 0.60
C GLU A 131 -15.57 -2.40 1.17
N ILE A 132 -15.64 -1.49 2.16
CA ILE A 132 -14.47 -1.02 2.91
C ILE A 132 -14.22 -1.97 4.07
N MET A 133 -13.03 -2.51 4.15
CA MET A 133 -12.64 -3.47 5.18
C MET A 133 -11.32 -3.11 5.81
N LYS A 134 -11.21 -3.33 7.13
CA LYS A 134 -9.92 -3.31 7.84
C LYS A 134 -9.44 -4.74 8.05
N ILE A 135 -8.24 -5.05 7.58
CA ILE A 135 -7.58 -6.35 7.72
C ILE A 135 -6.29 -6.21 8.50
N GLY A 136 -5.97 -7.20 9.33
CA GLY A 136 -4.86 -7.09 10.27
C GLY A 136 -5.15 -6.11 11.41
N ASN A 137 -4.11 -5.74 12.14
CA ASN A 137 -4.16 -4.75 13.22
C ASN A 137 -2.72 -4.36 13.60
N ARG A 138 -2.53 -3.50 14.59
CA ARG A 138 -1.20 -3.04 15.03
C ARG A 138 -0.36 -4.08 15.80
N ALA A 139 -0.93 -5.22 16.19
CA ALA A 139 -0.18 -6.25 16.92
C ALA A 139 0.83 -6.94 16.01
N ILE A 140 2.09 -7.02 16.47
CA ILE A 140 3.18 -7.69 15.74
C ILE A 140 2.92 -9.20 15.63
N LYS A 141 2.39 -9.80 16.69
CA LYS A 141 2.07 -11.24 16.74
C LYS A 141 0.56 -11.46 16.62
N ARG A 142 0.18 -12.30 15.69
CA ARG A 142 -1.21 -12.77 15.50
C ARG A 142 -1.20 -14.28 15.36
N SER A 143 -2.14 -14.95 16.02
CA SER A 143 -2.23 -16.43 16.03
C SER A 143 -3.61 -16.94 15.64
N SER A 144 -4.57 -16.08 15.32
CA SER A 144 -5.94 -16.46 14.96
C SER A 144 -6.36 -15.90 13.61
N GLY A 145 -7.13 -16.69 12.86
CA GLY A 145 -7.67 -16.35 11.55
C GLY A 145 -6.67 -16.48 10.40
N TYR A 146 -7.17 -16.27 9.19
CA TYR A 146 -6.34 -16.21 8.00
C TYR A 146 -5.55 -14.92 7.95
N ASN A 147 -4.34 -14.97 7.38
CA ASN A 147 -3.52 -13.77 7.15
C ASN A 147 -3.94 -13.07 5.86
N LEU A 148 -5.02 -12.29 5.92
CA LEU A 148 -5.53 -11.53 4.79
C LEU A 148 -4.58 -10.42 4.34
N VAL A 149 -3.75 -9.91 5.25
CA VAL A 149 -2.71 -8.93 4.93
C VAL A 149 -1.71 -9.52 3.92
N GLU A 150 -1.22 -10.73 4.18
CA GLU A 150 -0.31 -11.41 3.27
C GLU A 150 -0.98 -11.84 1.96
N LEU A 151 -2.28 -12.11 1.97
CA LEU A 151 -3.05 -12.41 0.76
C LEU A 151 -3.13 -11.20 -0.18
N VAL A 152 -3.39 -10.02 0.36
CA VAL A 152 -3.51 -8.78 -0.42
C VAL A 152 -2.14 -8.25 -0.85
N CYS A 153 -1.10 -8.43 -0.03
CA CYS A 153 0.26 -8.05 -0.38
C CYS A 153 0.80 -8.92 -1.53
N GLY A 154 1.17 -8.28 -2.63
CA GLY A 154 1.61 -8.96 -3.85
C GLY A 154 0.46 -9.38 -4.79
N SER A 155 -0.77 -8.90 -4.53
CA SER A 155 -1.93 -9.18 -5.40
C SER A 155 -2.04 -8.25 -6.61
N GLU A 156 -1.20 -7.24 -6.72
CA GLU A 156 -1.14 -6.28 -7.83
C GLU A 156 -2.49 -5.61 -8.15
N GLY A 157 -3.30 -5.36 -7.11
CA GLY A 157 -4.62 -4.73 -7.25
C GLY A 157 -5.73 -5.67 -7.74
N THR A 158 -5.46 -6.97 -7.90
CA THR A 158 -6.46 -7.95 -8.40
C THR A 158 -7.49 -8.34 -7.35
N LEU A 159 -7.20 -8.17 -6.06
CA LEU A 159 -8.10 -8.55 -4.96
C LEU A 159 -8.80 -7.35 -4.31
N ALA A 160 -8.13 -6.22 -4.20
CA ALA A 160 -8.65 -5.03 -3.54
C ALA A 160 -7.85 -3.78 -3.89
N VAL A 161 -8.42 -2.61 -3.64
CA VAL A 161 -7.73 -1.32 -3.64
C VAL A 161 -7.33 -0.98 -2.22
N ILE A 162 -6.05 -0.71 -1.99
CA ILE A 162 -5.50 -0.33 -0.68
C ILE A 162 -5.78 1.15 -0.45
N THR A 163 -6.29 1.52 0.74
CA THR A 163 -6.61 2.90 1.10
C THR A 163 -5.86 3.40 2.34
N SER A 164 -5.38 2.49 3.21
CA SER A 164 -4.48 2.81 4.32
C SER A 164 -3.60 1.60 4.64
N ILE A 165 -2.39 1.85 5.15
CA ILE A 165 -1.41 0.81 5.45
C ILE A 165 -0.75 1.12 6.79
N THR A 166 -0.81 0.17 7.74
CA THR A 166 -0.03 0.23 8.97
C THR A 166 1.27 -0.55 8.78
N LEU A 167 2.38 0.14 8.91
CA LEU A 167 3.73 -0.39 8.69
C LEU A 167 4.48 -0.53 10.02
N LYS A 168 5.28 -1.59 10.10
CA LYS A 168 6.36 -1.73 11.08
C LYS A 168 7.59 -0.99 10.56
N LEU A 169 8.36 -0.40 11.47
CA LEU A 169 9.58 0.35 11.17
C LEU A 169 10.81 -0.31 11.81
N ALA A 170 11.97 0.15 11.41
CA ALA A 170 13.25 -0.20 12.04
C ALA A 170 14.01 1.06 12.43
N GLY A 171 14.90 0.92 13.43
CA GLY A 171 15.87 1.96 13.74
C GLY A 171 16.93 2.08 12.66
N ILE A 172 17.38 3.30 12.37
CA ILE A 172 18.52 3.54 11.48
C ILE A 172 19.77 2.99 12.13
N PRO A 173 20.56 2.15 11.44
CA PRO A 173 21.79 1.57 12.01
C PRO A 173 22.89 2.61 12.24
#